data_6cca6179fd02c2b6f78f63151d1f99ab
#
_entry.id   6cca6179fd02c2b6f78f63151d1f99ab
#
_cell.length_a   1.000
_cell.length_b   1.000
_cell.length_c   1.000
_cell.angle_alpha   90.00
_cell.angle_beta   90.00
_cell.angle_gamma   90.00
#
_symmetry.space_group_name_H-M   'P 1'
#
loop_
_entity.id
_entity.type
_entity.pdbx_description
1 polymer ?
#
loop_
_entity_poly.entity_id
_entity_poly.type
_entity_poly.pdbx_seq_one_letter_code
_entity_poly.pdbx_strand_id
1 'polypeptide(L)'
;TDTTFRDGQQSRAPYSTEQIVTLYDYFHRLGGPKGKIRQCEFFLYSKKDRDAVYKCMEKDYKFPEITSWIRASKKDFELVKEIGMKETGILVSCSDYHIFYKLKMTRREAMEHYLSIVRECLETGISPRCHLEDITRSDIYGFVIPFCLELMKLMEEYQIPVKIRVCDTMGYGVNYPGAVI
;
A
#
# COMPACT_ATOMS: atom_id res chain seq x y z
N THR A 1 -7.45 1.97 7.92
CA THR A 1 -6.32 2.79 7.44
C THR A 1 -6.85 4.13 6.96
N ASP A 2 -6.24 5.22 7.41
CA ASP A 2 -6.46 6.56 6.88
C ASP A 2 -5.46 6.84 5.75
N THR A 3 -5.88 7.49 4.67
CA THR A 3 -5.06 7.78 3.48
C THR A 3 -4.97 9.28 3.18
N THR A 4 -5.30 10.12 4.16
CA THR A 4 -5.25 11.59 4.02
C THR A 4 -3.88 12.08 3.59
N PHE A 5 -2.80 11.47 4.11
CA PHE A 5 -1.43 11.87 3.80
C PHE A 5 -0.87 11.26 2.51
N ARG A 6 -1.66 10.47 1.82
CA ARG A 6 -1.37 9.90 0.50
C ARG A 6 -2.43 10.34 -0.52
N ASP A 7 -3.55 9.63 -0.64
CA ASP A 7 -4.63 9.95 -1.58
C ASP A 7 -5.22 11.33 -1.36
N GLY A 8 -5.41 11.73 -0.12
CA GLY A 8 -5.98 13.03 0.24
C GLY A 8 -5.15 14.23 -0.23
N GLN A 9 -3.89 14.02 -0.61
CA GLN A 9 -3.03 15.08 -1.16
C GLN A 9 -3.05 15.16 -2.69
N GLN A 10 -3.68 14.22 -3.40
CA GLN A 10 -3.59 14.15 -4.87
C GLN A 10 -4.47 15.17 -5.59
N SER A 11 -5.56 15.60 -4.97
CA SER A 11 -6.55 16.52 -5.59
C SER A 11 -6.53 17.94 -5.02
N ARG A 12 -5.51 18.28 -4.24
CA ARG A 12 -5.37 19.58 -3.57
C ARG A 12 -3.92 20.01 -3.43
N ALA A 13 -3.67 21.25 -2.99
CA ALA A 13 -2.34 21.65 -2.58
C ALA A 13 -1.83 20.72 -1.44
N PRO A 14 -0.63 20.17 -1.55
CA PRO A 14 -0.06 19.31 -0.52
C PRO A 14 0.02 20.00 0.84
N TYR A 15 -0.23 19.24 1.91
CA TYR A 15 -0.07 19.74 3.27
C TYR A 15 1.40 20.10 3.56
N SER A 16 1.62 21.11 4.41
CA SER A 16 2.95 21.32 4.99
C SER A 16 3.31 20.21 5.98
N THR A 17 4.59 20.09 6.32
CA THR A 17 5.06 19.15 7.34
C THR A 17 4.33 19.35 8.66
N GLU A 18 4.14 20.62 9.09
CA GLU A 18 3.46 20.97 10.34
C GLU A 18 1.97 20.56 10.32
N GLN A 19 1.30 20.77 9.18
CA GLN A 19 -0.08 20.35 9.01
C GLN A 19 -0.23 18.83 9.09
N ILE A 20 0.69 18.07 8.47
CA ILE A 20 0.69 16.60 8.53
C ILE A 20 0.84 16.14 9.98
N VAL A 21 1.81 16.68 10.72
CA VAL A 21 2.05 16.31 12.13
C VAL A 21 0.84 16.65 13.00
N THR A 22 0.23 17.82 12.80
CA THR A 22 -0.97 18.24 13.54
C THR A 22 -2.16 17.31 13.26
N LEU A 23 -2.39 16.98 12.00
CA LEU A 23 -3.47 16.04 11.62
C LEU A 23 -3.21 14.63 12.15
N TYR A 24 -1.96 14.18 12.18
CA TYR A 24 -1.58 12.90 12.77
C TYR A 24 -1.88 12.86 14.27
N ASP A 25 -1.60 13.95 15.01
CA ASP A 25 -2.01 14.09 16.43
C ASP A 25 -3.54 14.00 16.58
N TYR A 26 -4.30 14.63 15.67
CA TYR A 26 -5.77 14.54 15.72
C TYR A 26 -6.25 13.11 15.45
N PHE A 27 -5.65 12.39 14.51
CA PHE A 27 -6.00 10.99 14.25
C PHE A 27 -5.66 10.09 15.44
N HIS A 28 -4.55 10.33 16.12
CA HIS A 28 -4.23 9.64 17.37
C HIS A 28 -5.32 9.87 18.45
N ARG A 29 -5.68 11.12 18.68
CA ARG A 29 -6.71 11.50 19.67
C ARG A 29 -8.09 10.95 19.29
N LEU A 30 -8.49 11.07 18.04
CA LEU A 30 -9.77 10.58 17.51
C LEU A 30 -9.85 9.05 17.55
N GLY A 31 -8.76 8.37 17.23
CA GLY A 31 -8.67 6.91 17.26
C GLY A 31 -8.67 6.34 18.67
N GLY A 32 -8.21 7.13 19.64
CA GLY A 32 -8.12 6.76 21.04
C GLY A 32 -7.21 5.57 21.33
N PRO A 33 -7.14 5.12 22.59
CA PRO A 33 -6.17 4.10 23.02
C PRO A 33 -6.39 2.72 22.39
N LYS A 34 -7.59 2.45 21.89
CA LYS A 34 -7.91 1.19 21.18
C LYS A 34 -7.57 1.24 19.69
N GLY A 35 -7.09 2.38 19.15
CA GLY A 35 -6.69 2.53 17.77
C GLY A 35 -7.82 2.30 16.76
N LYS A 36 -8.95 2.99 16.91
CA LYS A 36 -10.03 2.94 15.92
C LYS A 36 -9.55 3.38 14.55
N ILE A 37 -8.65 4.39 14.50
CA ILE A 37 -7.82 4.67 13.33
C ILE A 37 -6.54 3.88 13.53
N ARG A 38 -6.43 2.74 12.83
CA ARG A 38 -5.35 1.77 13.04
C ARG A 38 -4.05 2.20 12.41
N GLN A 39 -4.13 2.74 11.20
CA GLN A 39 -2.96 3.08 10.38
C GLN A 39 -3.17 4.40 9.66
N CYS A 40 -2.10 5.17 9.45
CA CYS A 40 -2.02 6.28 8.52
C CYS A 40 -0.99 5.95 7.43
N GLU A 41 -1.38 6.14 6.18
CA GLU A 41 -0.58 5.82 5.00
C GLU A 41 0.02 7.08 4.40
N PHE A 42 1.34 7.10 4.23
CA PHE A 42 2.11 8.25 3.79
C PHE A 42 2.74 8.04 2.41
N PHE A 43 2.93 9.12 1.66
CA PHE A 43 3.90 9.20 0.58
C PHE A 43 5.31 9.42 1.14
N LEU A 44 6.32 8.97 0.38
CA LEU A 44 7.74 9.10 0.72
C LEU A 44 8.54 9.85 -0.35
N TYR A 45 7.90 10.31 -1.42
CA TYR A 45 8.57 10.76 -2.64
C TYR A 45 9.28 12.10 -2.47
N SER A 46 8.72 13.04 -1.73
CA SER A 46 9.33 14.33 -1.49
C SER A 46 10.08 14.38 -0.16
N LYS A 47 11.09 15.27 -0.07
CA LYS A 47 11.77 15.54 1.21
C LYS A 47 10.77 15.94 2.29
N LYS A 48 9.81 16.82 1.95
CA LYS A 48 8.76 17.28 2.87
C LYS A 48 7.96 16.11 3.46
N ASP A 49 7.58 15.13 2.63
CA ASP A 49 6.82 13.97 3.09
C ASP A 49 7.64 13.10 4.05
N ARG A 50 8.93 12.86 3.73
CA ARG A 50 9.83 12.13 4.62
C ARG A 50 10.08 12.86 5.93
N ASP A 51 10.31 14.18 5.90
CA ASP A 51 10.47 15.00 7.11
C ASP A 51 9.22 14.93 8.01
N ALA A 52 8.02 14.91 7.39
CA ALA A 52 6.77 14.74 8.13
C ALA A 52 6.67 13.34 8.77
N VAL A 53 7.05 12.29 8.05
CA VAL A 53 7.08 10.92 8.57
C VAL A 53 8.00 10.82 9.77
N TYR A 54 9.24 11.32 9.70
CA TYR A 54 10.16 11.30 10.83
C TYR A 54 9.59 12.01 12.06
N LYS A 55 9.02 13.20 11.90
CA LYS A 55 8.37 13.93 13.00
C LYS A 55 7.16 13.20 13.59
N CYS A 56 6.41 12.47 12.76
CA CYS A 56 5.32 11.62 13.24
C CYS A 56 5.85 10.40 14.01
N MET A 57 6.96 9.78 13.55
CA MET A 57 7.61 8.68 14.26
C MET A 57 8.13 9.08 15.63
N GLU A 58 8.67 10.30 15.77
CA GLU A 58 9.14 10.85 17.06
C GLU A 58 8.04 10.95 18.13
N LYS A 59 6.76 10.95 17.72
CA LYS A 59 5.63 10.94 18.67
C LYS A 59 5.47 9.61 19.41
N ASP A 60 6.04 8.53 18.90
CA ASP A 60 5.99 7.17 19.47
C ASP A 60 4.57 6.70 19.82
N TYR A 61 3.60 7.07 19.02
CA TYR A 61 2.21 6.64 19.23
C TYR A 61 2.05 5.17 18.84
N LYS A 62 1.41 4.38 19.70
CA LYS A 62 0.99 3.03 19.35
C LYS A 62 0.02 3.01 18.17
N PHE A 63 -0.88 4.00 18.11
CA PHE A 63 -1.86 4.18 17.03
C PHE A 63 -2.05 5.67 16.72
N PRO A 64 -2.25 6.03 15.44
CA PRO A 64 -2.17 5.16 14.25
C PRO A 64 -0.74 4.67 13.99
N GLU A 65 -0.62 3.42 13.53
CA GLU A 65 0.65 2.92 13.00
C GLU A 65 1.01 3.68 11.72
N ILE A 66 2.28 4.03 11.55
CA ILE A 66 2.76 4.69 10.35
C ILE A 66 3.07 3.63 9.30
N THR A 67 2.50 3.77 8.12
CA THR A 67 2.77 2.91 6.98
C THR A 67 2.97 3.76 5.72
N SER A 68 3.66 3.24 4.75
CA SER A 68 3.88 3.91 3.47
C SER A 68 3.13 3.25 2.33
N TRP A 69 3.21 3.90 1.17
CA TRP A 69 2.70 3.36 -0.08
C TRP A 69 3.64 3.73 -1.23
N ILE A 70 3.97 2.73 -2.04
CA ILE A 70 4.87 2.86 -3.17
C ILE A 70 4.30 2.20 -4.42
N ARG A 71 4.82 2.58 -5.57
CA ARG A 71 4.67 1.78 -6.79
C ARG A 71 5.50 0.51 -6.66
N ALA A 72 5.15 -0.54 -7.38
CA ALA A 72 5.95 -1.76 -7.46
C ALA A 72 7.26 -1.47 -8.21
N SER A 73 8.23 -0.88 -7.52
CA SER A 73 9.52 -0.45 -8.07
C SER A 73 10.60 -0.58 -7.00
N LYS A 74 11.73 -1.20 -7.35
CA LYS A 74 12.89 -1.30 -6.46
C LYS A 74 13.38 0.07 -6.00
N LYS A 75 13.39 1.06 -6.91
CA LYS A 75 13.78 2.44 -6.57
C LYS A 75 12.88 3.06 -5.51
N ASP A 76 11.57 2.82 -5.58
CA ASP A 76 10.63 3.34 -4.60
C ASP A 76 10.78 2.59 -3.26
N PHE A 77 11.10 1.29 -3.32
CA PHE A 77 11.32 0.48 -2.14
C PHE A 77 12.57 0.91 -1.34
N GLU A 78 13.62 1.42 -1.99
CA GLU A 78 14.78 2.00 -1.27
C GLU A 78 14.35 3.09 -0.28
N LEU A 79 13.37 3.93 -0.62
CA LEU A 79 12.84 4.95 0.28
C LEU A 79 12.18 4.35 1.53
N VAL A 80 11.54 3.21 1.38
CA VAL A 80 10.90 2.49 2.49
C VAL A 80 11.95 1.96 3.47
N LYS A 81 13.04 1.38 2.93
CA LYS A 81 14.18 0.89 3.72
C LYS A 81 14.92 2.02 4.44
N GLU A 82 15.20 3.12 3.71
CA GLU A 82 15.90 4.29 4.24
C GLU A 82 15.20 4.89 5.48
N ILE A 83 13.86 4.95 5.44
CA ILE A 83 13.06 5.49 6.54
C ILE A 83 12.89 4.48 7.69
N GLY A 84 13.11 3.20 7.45
CA GLY A 84 12.93 2.15 8.44
C GLY A 84 11.44 1.79 8.69
N MET A 85 10.63 1.79 7.63
CA MET A 85 9.22 1.39 7.72
C MET A 85 9.09 -0.08 8.07
N LYS A 86 8.10 -0.43 8.88
CA LYS A 86 7.76 -1.83 9.22
C LYS A 86 6.79 -2.46 8.24
N GLU A 87 6.04 -1.66 7.53
CA GLU A 87 5.03 -2.08 6.55
C GLU A 87 4.94 -1.06 5.41
N THR A 88 4.75 -1.54 4.19
CA THR A 88 4.47 -0.68 3.03
C THR A 88 3.36 -1.22 2.15
N GLY A 89 2.51 -0.33 1.65
CA GLY A 89 1.61 -0.61 0.54
C GLY A 89 2.38 -0.66 -0.78
N ILE A 90 2.07 -1.64 -1.63
CA ILE A 90 2.64 -1.80 -2.97
C ILE A 90 1.50 -1.77 -3.97
N LEU A 91 1.58 -0.89 -4.96
CA LEU A 91 0.61 -0.83 -6.05
C LEU A 91 0.78 -2.04 -6.97
N VAL A 92 -0.25 -2.87 -7.05
CA VAL A 92 -0.34 -4.03 -7.93
C VAL A 92 -1.50 -3.81 -8.89
N SER A 93 -1.21 -3.30 -10.09
CA SER A 93 -2.24 -3.16 -11.11
C SER A 93 -2.60 -4.54 -11.67
N CYS A 94 -3.84 -4.97 -11.53
CA CYS A 94 -4.23 -6.34 -11.84
C CYS A 94 -5.20 -6.49 -13.03
N SER A 95 -5.73 -5.38 -13.59
CA SER A 95 -6.51 -5.47 -14.83
C SER A 95 -5.64 -5.56 -16.08
N ASP A 96 -6.10 -6.29 -17.07
CA ASP A 96 -5.44 -6.39 -18.39
C ASP A 96 -5.23 -5.01 -19.01
N TYR A 97 -6.17 -4.10 -18.81
CA TYR A 97 -6.05 -2.73 -19.29
C TYR A 97 -4.78 -2.05 -18.74
N HIS A 98 -4.52 -2.17 -17.43
CA HIS A 98 -3.32 -1.62 -16.83
C HIS A 98 -2.06 -2.41 -17.19
N ILE A 99 -2.14 -3.74 -17.17
CA ILE A 99 -0.99 -4.61 -17.46
C ILE A 99 -0.48 -4.36 -18.89
N PHE A 100 -1.39 -4.44 -19.89
CA PHE A 100 -0.97 -4.32 -21.28
C PHE A 100 -0.74 -2.89 -21.75
N TYR A 101 -1.65 -1.95 -21.40
CA TYR A 101 -1.57 -0.59 -21.95
C TYR A 101 -0.77 0.38 -21.09
N LYS A 102 -0.81 0.28 -19.77
CA LYS A 102 -0.07 1.15 -18.85
C LYS A 102 1.35 0.64 -18.61
N LEU A 103 1.51 -0.65 -18.30
CA LEU A 103 2.79 -1.24 -17.93
C LEU A 103 3.54 -1.83 -19.12
N LYS A 104 2.86 -2.11 -20.24
CA LYS A 104 3.42 -2.75 -21.44
C LYS A 104 4.03 -4.12 -21.16
N MET A 105 3.39 -4.89 -20.29
CA MET A 105 3.81 -6.22 -19.85
C MET A 105 2.77 -7.27 -20.22
N THR A 106 3.19 -8.52 -20.30
CA THR A 106 2.30 -9.67 -20.23
C THR A 106 1.87 -9.93 -18.78
N ARG A 107 0.81 -10.70 -18.56
CA ARG A 107 0.38 -11.10 -17.20
C ARG A 107 1.51 -11.79 -16.42
N ARG A 108 2.28 -12.65 -17.09
CA ARG A 108 3.42 -13.35 -16.48
C ARG A 108 4.51 -12.39 -16.05
N GLU A 109 4.93 -11.50 -16.92
CA GLU A 109 5.94 -10.49 -16.59
C GLU A 109 5.49 -9.57 -15.45
N ALA A 110 4.23 -9.15 -15.46
CA ALA A 110 3.67 -8.35 -14.37
C ALA A 110 3.69 -9.11 -13.04
N MET A 111 3.29 -10.37 -13.04
CA MET A 111 3.31 -11.23 -11.84
C MET A 111 4.73 -11.41 -11.31
N GLU A 112 5.69 -11.79 -12.16
CA GLU A 112 7.10 -11.96 -11.80
C GLU A 112 7.68 -10.65 -11.24
N HIS A 113 7.36 -9.52 -11.88
CA HIS A 113 7.77 -8.19 -11.43
C HIS A 113 7.25 -7.88 -10.02
N TYR A 114 5.95 -8.03 -9.77
CA TYR A 114 5.36 -7.75 -8.45
C TYR A 114 5.92 -8.68 -7.38
N LEU A 115 6.02 -9.98 -7.65
CA LEU A 115 6.59 -10.95 -6.72
C LEU A 115 8.05 -10.63 -6.38
N SER A 116 8.83 -10.10 -7.33
CA SER A 116 10.21 -9.69 -7.05
C SER A 116 10.30 -8.56 -6.01
N ILE A 117 9.37 -7.60 -6.04
CA ILE A 117 9.32 -6.51 -5.05
C ILE A 117 8.82 -7.01 -3.70
N VAL A 118 7.79 -7.87 -3.71
CA VAL A 118 7.27 -8.48 -2.48
C VAL A 118 8.37 -9.30 -1.79
N ARG A 119 9.12 -10.11 -2.54
CA ARG A 119 10.24 -10.90 -2.02
C ARG A 119 11.30 -10.00 -1.37
N GLU A 120 11.70 -8.93 -2.04
CA GLU A 120 12.66 -7.97 -1.49
C GLU A 120 12.17 -7.31 -0.19
N CYS A 121 10.87 -7.01 -0.08
CA CYS A 121 10.28 -6.56 1.19
C CYS A 121 10.44 -7.60 2.30
N LEU A 122 10.11 -8.86 2.02
CA LEU A 122 10.17 -9.96 2.99
C LEU A 122 11.62 -10.27 3.41
N GLU A 123 12.56 -10.25 2.47
CA GLU A 123 14.00 -10.42 2.74
C GLU A 123 14.55 -9.35 3.71
N THR A 124 13.98 -8.16 3.70
CA THR A 124 14.36 -7.06 4.61
C THR A 124 13.53 -7.01 5.90
N GLY A 125 12.61 -7.96 6.11
CA GLY A 125 11.76 -8.01 7.29
C GLY A 125 10.59 -7.01 7.27
N ILE A 126 10.31 -6.38 6.12
CA ILE A 126 9.22 -5.41 5.95
C ILE A 126 7.96 -6.13 5.47
N SER A 127 6.84 -5.95 6.17
CA SER A 127 5.56 -6.55 5.77
C SER A 127 4.97 -5.84 4.54
N PRO A 128 4.78 -6.52 3.39
CA PRO A 128 4.16 -5.92 2.22
C PRO A 128 2.64 -5.99 2.32
N ARG A 129 1.97 -4.94 1.83
CA ARG A 129 0.53 -4.88 1.62
C ARG A 129 0.24 -4.64 0.15
N CYS A 130 -0.13 -5.68 -0.59
CA CYS A 130 -0.43 -5.60 -2.02
C CYS A 130 -1.80 -4.95 -2.23
N HIS A 131 -1.83 -3.79 -2.88
CA HIS A 131 -3.04 -3.09 -3.29
C HIS A 131 -3.41 -3.54 -4.71
N LEU A 132 -4.41 -4.38 -4.83
CA LEU A 132 -4.89 -4.93 -6.10
C LEU A 132 -5.72 -3.85 -6.84
N GLU A 133 -5.00 -2.97 -7.56
CA GLU A 133 -5.61 -1.87 -8.31
C GLU A 133 -6.49 -2.40 -9.44
N ASP A 134 -7.68 -1.82 -9.56
CA ASP A 134 -8.63 -2.09 -10.64
C ASP A 134 -9.15 -3.54 -10.67
N ILE A 135 -9.39 -4.10 -9.49
CA ILE A 135 -9.80 -5.51 -9.36
C ILE A 135 -11.13 -5.81 -10.01
N THR A 136 -12.04 -4.84 -10.05
CA THR A 136 -13.38 -5.00 -10.63
C THR A 136 -13.37 -5.21 -12.14
N ARG A 137 -12.26 -4.90 -12.83
CA ARG A 137 -12.05 -5.16 -14.25
C ARG A 137 -10.99 -6.22 -14.53
N SER A 138 -10.52 -6.90 -13.49
CA SER A 138 -9.46 -7.91 -13.60
C SER A 138 -10.00 -9.28 -13.89
N ASP A 139 -9.16 -10.11 -14.50
CA ASP A 139 -9.41 -11.55 -14.58
C ASP A 139 -9.10 -12.20 -13.24
N ILE A 140 -10.16 -12.40 -12.45
CA ILE A 140 -10.05 -12.94 -11.09
C ILE A 140 -9.43 -14.34 -11.11
N TYR A 141 -9.87 -15.21 -12.01
CA TYR A 141 -9.42 -16.61 -12.06
C TYR A 141 -8.09 -16.79 -12.79
N GLY A 142 -7.85 -16.00 -13.84
CA GLY A 142 -6.65 -16.13 -14.67
C GLY A 142 -5.45 -15.32 -14.19
N PHE A 143 -5.64 -14.35 -13.28
CA PHE A 143 -4.55 -13.51 -12.78
C PHE A 143 -4.59 -13.30 -11.26
N VAL A 144 -5.71 -12.82 -10.71
CA VAL A 144 -5.75 -12.40 -9.30
C VAL A 144 -5.56 -13.57 -8.35
N ILE A 145 -6.32 -14.66 -8.52
CA ILE A 145 -6.20 -15.84 -7.66
C ILE A 145 -4.82 -16.48 -7.78
N PRO A 146 -4.28 -16.76 -8.99
CA PRO A 146 -2.91 -17.25 -9.13
C PRO A 146 -1.87 -16.36 -8.44
N PHE A 147 -1.96 -15.04 -8.57
CA PHE A 147 -1.06 -14.12 -7.88
C PHE A 147 -1.19 -14.22 -6.35
N CYS A 148 -2.41 -14.27 -5.83
CA CYS A 148 -2.63 -14.44 -4.39
C CYS A 148 -2.06 -15.76 -3.85
N LEU A 149 -2.15 -16.85 -4.63
CA LEU A 149 -1.55 -18.13 -4.25
C LEU A 149 -0.01 -18.05 -4.17
N GLU A 150 0.63 -17.33 -5.08
CA GLU A 150 2.08 -17.08 -5.00
C GLU A 150 2.44 -16.21 -3.78
N LEU A 151 1.62 -15.20 -3.45
CA LEU A 151 1.82 -14.41 -2.22
C LEU A 151 1.72 -15.28 -0.95
N MET A 152 0.80 -16.23 -0.92
CA MET A 152 0.67 -17.16 0.20
C MET A 152 1.92 -18.03 0.37
N LYS A 153 2.51 -18.53 -0.73
CA LYS A 153 3.77 -19.29 -0.68
C LYS A 153 4.91 -18.44 -0.10
N LEU A 154 5.04 -17.18 -0.52
CA LEU A 154 6.04 -16.27 0.04
C LEU A 154 5.80 -16.01 1.52
N MET A 155 4.54 -15.82 1.94
CA MET A 155 4.21 -15.64 3.36
C MET A 155 4.61 -16.87 4.20
N GLU A 156 4.39 -18.09 3.66
CA GLU A 156 4.80 -19.33 4.32
C GLU A 156 6.32 -19.50 4.35
N GLU A 157 7.01 -19.13 3.26
CA GLU A 157 8.48 -19.20 3.16
C GLU A 157 9.18 -18.27 4.15
N TYR A 158 8.74 -17.01 4.23
CA TYR A 158 9.40 -15.98 5.05
C TYR A 158 8.83 -15.83 6.45
N GLN A 159 7.68 -16.44 6.76
CA GLN A 159 6.97 -16.31 8.05
C GLN A 159 6.64 -14.84 8.40
N ILE A 160 6.49 -13.99 7.38
CA ILE A 160 6.09 -12.57 7.50
C ILE A 160 4.73 -12.39 6.84
N PRO A 161 3.77 -11.70 7.49
CA PRO A 161 2.45 -11.48 6.91
C PRO A 161 2.51 -10.68 5.61
N VAL A 162 1.89 -11.20 4.55
CA VAL A 162 1.59 -10.47 3.32
C VAL A 162 0.12 -10.08 3.34
N LYS A 163 -0.17 -8.79 3.34
CA LYS A 163 -1.54 -8.28 3.37
C LYS A 163 -2.04 -8.00 1.96
N ILE A 164 -3.33 -8.20 1.72
CA ILE A 164 -3.99 -7.90 0.46
C ILE A 164 -5.05 -6.84 0.69
N ARG A 165 -5.06 -5.80 -0.14
CA ARG A 165 -6.12 -4.81 -0.23
C ARG A 165 -6.78 -4.90 -1.60
N VAL A 166 -8.07 -5.16 -1.58
CA VAL A 166 -8.92 -5.18 -2.78
C VAL A 166 -9.35 -3.75 -3.06
N CYS A 167 -9.05 -3.24 -4.27
CA CYS A 167 -9.31 -1.85 -4.64
C CYS A 167 -10.33 -1.77 -5.78
N ASP A 168 -11.55 -1.35 -5.45
CA ASP A 168 -12.56 -1.00 -6.46
C ASP A 168 -12.26 0.39 -7.02
N THR A 169 -11.18 0.48 -7.81
CA THR A 169 -10.62 1.72 -8.34
C THR A 169 -11.62 2.54 -9.15
N MET A 170 -12.52 1.86 -9.86
CA MET A 170 -13.51 2.50 -10.74
C MET A 170 -14.88 2.66 -10.10
N GLY A 171 -15.08 2.15 -8.88
CA GLY A 171 -16.38 2.21 -8.21
C GLY A 171 -17.46 1.33 -8.85
N TYR A 172 -17.08 0.20 -9.43
CA TYR A 172 -18.02 -0.74 -10.09
C TYR A 172 -18.49 -1.87 -9.18
N GLY A 173 -17.90 -2.00 -8.00
CA GLY A 173 -18.26 -3.01 -7.03
C GLY A 173 -19.67 -2.76 -6.49
N VAL A 174 -20.55 -3.76 -6.63
CA VAL A 174 -21.89 -3.69 -6.09
C VAL A 174 -22.10 -4.81 -5.07
N ASN A 175 -22.87 -4.52 -4.05
CA ASN A 175 -23.12 -5.42 -2.94
C ASN A 175 -24.36 -6.30 -3.18
N TYR A 176 -24.27 -7.25 -4.12
CA TYR A 176 -25.29 -8.28 -4.32
C TYR A 176 -24.66 -9.62 -4.77
N PRO A 177 -25.36 -10.75 -4.65
CA PRO A 177 -24.87 -12.04 -5.11
C PRO A 177 -24.47 -12.02 -6.59
N GLY A 178 -23.27 -12.52 -6.90
CA GLY A 178 -22.70 -12.50 -8.25
C GLY A 178 -21.91 -11.23 -8.58
N ALA A 179 -21.86 -10.25 -7.70
CA ALA A 179 -20.88 -9.15 -7.79
C ALA A 179 -19.45 -9.65 -7.59
N VAL A 180 -18.49 -8.88 -8.05
CA VAL A 180 -17.06 -9.26 -8.08
C VAL A 180 -16.46 -9.50 -6.69
N ILE A 181 -17.01 -8.86 -5.68
CA ILE A 181 -16.41 -8.86 -4.33
C ILE A 181 -17.43 -9.28 -3.30
#